data_521ba83b9777a25fcf1cc2c64bdce1de
#
_entry.id   521ba83b9777a25fcf1cc2c64bdce1de
#
_cell.length_a   1.000
_cell.length_b   1.000
_cell.length_c   1.000
_cell.angle_alpha   90.00
_cell.angle_beta   90.00
_cell.angle_gamma   90.00
#
_symmetry.space_group_name_H-M   'P 1'
#
loop_
_entity.id
_entity.type
_entity.pdbx_description
1 polymer ?
#
loop_
_entity_poly.entity_id
_entity_poly.type
_entity_poly.pdbx_seq_one_letter_code
_entity_poly.pdbx_strand_id
1 'polypeptide(L)'
;ILNQLIQDESAQLVEKESKLEELEANYKKAVEDVSAEQAKFQSLQSNREAFEQRQLELVSAIETAKASIRSLEARKEESTKQCEVLKAEIGQVDSELQAARGEFDTLGQQFNAISAQRQALVDGGKEAALQAREERKELQKLRTQEQRVKGRIELLAQWEEQHEGYLEGTKNILNGKGSWREQITGAVGDLFTVEDKYTTAIETALGGSVNHVVTTTARAAAEGVNYLKSIQGGRVTFLPMDSVKGKPYDTPALRESCVIGTAVDCISFDNKYAHIFQYLLGRTLVVSSMDEAIGLQKKYNQQLRIVTLTGEQFQPGGSLTGGATKRKRASVLSRKEEATSLEQELVQIEEQIRSLTASLENLEKRVEEAEKER
;
A
#
# COMPACT_ATOMS: atom_id res chain seq x y z
N ILE A 1 -1.21 -47.49 -39.92
CA ILE A 1 -0.73 -47.17 -38.54
C ILE A 1 -0.12 -45.80 -38.55
N LEU A 2 0.83 -45.47 -39.48
CA LEU A 2 1.50 -44.15 -39.49
C LEU A 2 0.54 -42.98 -39.76
N ASN A 3 -0.39 -43.16 -40.72
CA ASN A 3 -1.38 -42.14 -41.03
C ASN A 3 -2.43 -41.93 -39.94
N GLN A 4 -2.70 -42.96 -39.16
CA GLN A 4 -3.60 -42.84 -38.01
C GLN A 4 -2.91 -42.12 -36.83
N LEU A 5 -1.61 -42.43 -36.61
CA LEU A 5 -0.84 -41.68 -35.63
C LEU A 5 -0.69 -40.21 -35.98
N ILE A 6 -0.47 -39.89 -37.27
CA ILE A 6 -0.39 -38.50 -37.75
C ILE A 6 -1.74 -37.80 -37.60
N GLN A 7 -2.87 -38.50 -37.85
CA GLN A 7 -4.19 -37.93 -37.62
C GLN A 7 -4.50 -37.71 -36.12
N ASP A 8 -4.11 -38.65 -35.27
CA ASP A 8 -4.29 -38.53 -33.84
C ASP A 8 -3.38 -37.43 -33.24
N GLU A 9 -2.13 -37.35 -33.70
CA GLU A 9 -1.24 -36.25 -33.32
C GLU A 9 -1.69 -34.91 -33.86
N SER A 10 -2.17 -34.88 -35.12
CA SER A 10 -2.72 -33.60 -35.68
C SER A 10 -3.98 -33.19 -34.96
N ALA A 11 -4.86 -34.12 -34.58
CA ALA A 11 -6.02 -33.84 -33.75
C ALA A 11 -5.67 -33.33 -32.37
N GLN A 12 -4.64 -33.97 -31.76
CA GLN A 12 -4.12 -33.48 -30.46
C GLN A 12 -3.41 -32.13 -30.59
N LEU A 13 -2.78 -31.86 -31.74
CA LEU A 13 -2.16 -30.55 -32.00
C LEU A 13 -3.23 -29.46 -32.15
N VAL A 14 -4.28 -29.72 -32.91
CA VAL A 14 -5.41 -28.80 -33.06
C VAL A 14 -6.14 -28.59 -31.72
N GLU A 15 -6.30 -29.66 -30.93
CA GLU A 15 -6.87 -29.53 -29.59
C GLU A 15 -5.98 -28.71 -28.64
N LYS A 16 -4.66 -28.92 -28.73
CA LYS A 16 -3.69 -28.16 -27.97
C LYS A 16 -3.57 -26.70 -28.45
N GLU A 17 -3.63 -26.48 -29.78
CA GLU A 17 -3.67 -25.13 -30.35
C GLU A 17 -4.94 -24.39 -29.94
N SER A 18 -6.09 -25.06 -30.04
CA SER A 18 -7.37 -24.48 -29.56
C SER A 18 -7.34 -24.21 -28.05
N LYS A 19 -6.74 -25.13 -27.26
CA LYS A 19 -6.52 -24.87 -25.81
C LYS A 19 -5.50 -23.78 -25.56
N LEU A 20 -4.49 -23.67 -26.41
CA LEU A 20 -3.48 -22.61 -26.34
C LEU A 20 -4.11 -21.26 -26.65
N GLU A 21 -4.91 -21.15 -27.74
CA GLU A 21 -5.66 -19.94 -28.08
C GLU A 21 -6.65 -19.57 -26.98
N GLU A 22 -7.31 -20.57 -26.40
CA GLU A 22 -8.23 -20.35 -25.27
C GLU A 22 -7.45 -19.89 -24.01
N LEU A 23 -6.26 -20.48 -23.76
CA LEU A 23 -5.37 -20.08 -22.66
C LEU A 23 -4.76 -18.69 -22.91
N GLU A 24 -4.35 -18.42 -24.16
CA GLU A 24 -3.83 -17.09 -24.56
C GLU A 24 -4.91 -16.01 -24.46
N ALA A 25 -6.12 -16.34 -24.93
CA ALA A 25 -7.28 -15.46 -24.79
C ALA A 25 -7.63 -15.26 -23.31
N ASN A 26 -7.61 -16.36 -22.53
CA ASN A 26 -7.84 -16.29 -21.09
C ASN A 26 -6.68 -15.58 -20.36
N TYR A 27 -5.42 -15.81 -20.79
CA TYR A 27 -4.25 -15.10 -20.27
C TYR A 27 -4.27 -13.63 -20.61
N LYS A 28 -4.56 -13.29 -21.89
CA LYS A 28 -4.72 -11.89 -22.33
C LYS A 28 -5.86 -11.21 -21.59
N LYS A 29 -6.98 -11.93 -21.47
CA LYS A 29 -8.11 -11.48 -20.67
C LYS A 29 -7.75 -11.35 -19.19
N ALA A 30 -6.99 -12.31 -18.63
CA ALA A 30 -6.51 -12.24 -17.26
C ALA A 30 -5.50 -11.10 -17.05
N VAL A 31 -4.64 -10.81 -18.04
CA VAL A 31 -3.71 -9.67 -18.01
C VAL A 31 -4.47 -8.35 -18.19
N GLU A 32 -5.45 -8.31 -19.09
CA GLU A 32 -6.36 -7.16 -19.23
C GLU A 32 -7.22 -7.02 -17.97
N ASP A 33 -7.72 -8.14 -17.44
CA ASP A 33 -8.47 -8.18 -16.18
C ASP A 33 -7.57 -7.77 -14.99
N VAL A 34 -6.30 -8.23 -14.95
CA VAL A 34 -5.33 -7.84 -13.91
C VAL A 34 -4.90 -6.38 -14.07
N SER A 35 -4.67 -5.90 -15.31
CA SER A 35 -4.36 -4.49 -15.55
C SER A 35 -5.58 -3.60 -15.28
N ALA A 36 -6.77 -4.07 -15.67
CA ALA A 36 -8.03 -3.44 -15.33
C ALA A 36 -8.33 -3.55 -13.82
N GLU A 37 -7.99 -4.70 -13.22
CA GLU A 37 -8.05 -4.87 -11.76
C GLU A 37 -6.99 -4.02 -11.03
N GLN A 38 -5.79 -3.85 -11.59
CA GLN A 38 -4.78 -2.95 -11.03
C GLN A 38 -5.16 -1.48 -11.20
N ALA A 39 -5.66 -1.09 -12.37
CA ALA A 39 -6.22 0.24 -12.59
C ALA A 39 -7.49 0.45 -11.73
N LYS A 40 -8.34 -0.60 -11.63
CA LYS A 40 -9.44 -0.64 -10.66
C LYS A 40 -8.92 -0.62 -9.22
N PHE A 41 -7.85 -1.35 -8.91
CA PHE A 41 -7.28 -1.37 -7.57
C PHE A 41 -6.66 -0.02 -7.21
N GLN A 42 -5.95 0.65 -8.14
CA GLN A 42 -5.46 2.02 -7.93
C GLN A 42 -6.61 3.03 -7.89
N SER A 43 -7.60 2.87 -8.79
CA SER A 43 -8.81 3.70 -8.73
C SER A 43 -9.67 3.33 -7.51
N LEU A 44 -9.71 2.04 -7.11
CA LEU A 44 -10.34 1.58 -5.88
C LEU A 44 -9.53 2.04 -4.64
N GLN A 45 -8.21 2.11 -4.74
CA GLN A 45 -7.35 2.60 -3.66
C GLN A 45 -7.48 4.12 -3.51
N SER A 46 -7.41 4.85 -4.63
CA SER A 46 -7.72 6.29 -4.67
C SER A 46 -9.20 6.55 -4.37
N ASN A 47 -10.11 5.73 -4.92
CA ASN A 47 -11.52 5.79 -4.57
C ASN A 47 -11.76 5.30 -3.14
N ARG A 48 -10.98 4.35 -2.62
CA ARG A 48 -11.05 3.92 -1.23
C ARG A 48 -10.58 5.02 -0.30
N GLU A 49 -9.48 5.68 -0.61
CA GLU A 49 -9.00 6.85 0.16
C GLU A 49 -10.02 7.99 0.08
N ALA A 50 -10.52 8.28 -1.14
CA ALA A 50 -11.59 9.24 -1.33
C ALA A 50 -12.92 8.73 -0.74
N PHE A 51 -13.17 7.41 -0.76
CA PHE A 51 -14.35 6.80 -0.15
C PHE A 51 -14.22 6.74 1.37
N GLU A 52 -13.04 6.44 1.90
CA GLU A 52 -12.75 6.48 3.34
C GLU A 52 -12.83 7.92 3.87
N GLN A 53 -12.25 8.89 3.12
CA GLN A 53 -12.46 10.31 3.41
C GLN A 53 -13.95 10.68 3.32
N ARG A 54 -14.58 10.29 2.21
CA ARG A 54 -15.98 10.59 2.00
C ARG A 54 -16.89 9.77 2.90
N GLN A 55 -16.48 8.55 3.26
CA GLN A 55 -17.18 7.74 4.27
C GLN A 55 -17.05 8.38 5.65
N LEU A 56 -15.89 8.89 6.01
CA LEU A 56 -15.68 9.63 7.26
C LEU A 56 -16.45 10.95 7.25
N GLU A 57 -16.41 11.69 6.13
CA GLU A 57 -17.23 12.90 5.94
C GLU A 57 -18.71 12.56 5.94
N LEU A 58 -19.11 11.47 5.23
CA LEU A 58 -20.50 11.02 5.19
C LEU A 58 -20.94 10.42 6.52
N VAL A 59 -20.09 9.65 7.20
CA VAL A 59 -20.39 9.15 8.56
C VAL A 59 -20.54 10.32 9.52
N SER A 60 -19.63 11.29 9.49
CA SER A 60 -19.74 12.53 10.26
C SER A 60 -20.98 13.35 9.86
N ALA A 61 -21.22 13.48 8.54
CA ALA A 61 -22.40 14.18 8.02
C ALA A 61 -23.69 13.39 8.29
N ILE A 62 -23.67 12.05 8.19
CA ILE A 62 -24.79 11.18 8.52
C ILE A 62 -25.07 11.22 10.02
N GLU A 63 -24.04 11.17 10.88
CA GLU A 63 -24.24 11.26 12.33
C GLU A 63 -24.69 12.68 12.72
N THR A 64 -24.16 13.73 12.08
CA THR A 64 -24.66 15.11 12.26
C THR A 64 -26.08 15.27 11.68
N ALA A 65 -26.34 14.71 10.50
CA ALA A 65 -27.66 14.74 9.90
C ALA A 65 -28.66 13.87 10.66
N LYS A 66 -28.29 12.67 11.11
CA LYS A 66 -29.13 11.83 11.99
C LYS A 66 -29.40 12.51 13.33
N ALA A 67 -28.39 13.13 13.92
CA ALA A 67 -28.58 13.95 15.12
C ALA A 67 -29.50 15.14 14.83
N SER A 68 -29.34 15.80 13.69
CA SER A 68 -30.18 16.91 13.24
C SER A 68 -31.60 16.46 12.88
N ILE A 69 -31.74 15.33 12.17
CA ILE A 69 -33.04 14.72 11.82
C ILE A 69 -33.75 14.28 13.10
N ARG A 70 -33.09 13.55 14.01
CA ARG A 70 -33.66 13.17 15.30
C ARG A 70 -34.09 14.39 16.14
N SER A 71 -33.25 15.45 16.13
CA SER A 71 -33.58 16.68 16.83
C SER A 71 -34.70 17.47 16.13
N LEU A 72 -34.77 17.42 14.79
CA LEU A 72 -35.81 18.08 14.00
C LEU A 72 -37.10 17.26 13.99
N GLU A 73 -37.03 15.93 13.93
CA GLU A 73 -38.17 15.04 14.04
C GLU A 73 -38.75 15.11 15.47
N ALA A 74 -37.86 15.06 16.48
CA ALA A 74 -38.28 15.28 17.87
C ALA A 74 -38.87 16.69 18.07
N ARG A 75 -38.28 17.75 17.50
CA ARG A 75 -38.82 19.10 17.52
C ARG A 75 -40.13 19.21 16.75
N LYS A 76 -40.22 18.57 15.56
CA LYS A 76 -41.47 18.58 14.78
C LYS A 76 -42.58 17.81 15.52
N GLU A 77 -42.28 16.64 16.07
CA GLU A 77 -43.23 15.86 16.87
C GLU A 77 -43.59 16.60 18.17
N GLU A 78 -42.59 17.15 18.85
CA GLU A 78 -42.75 18.00 20.03
C GLU A 78 -43.60 19.24 19.71
N SER A 79 -43.24 19.97 18.62
CA SER A 79 -43.97 21.15 18.17
C SER A 79 -45.42 20.81 17.75
N THR A 80 -45.61 19.63 17.12
CA THR A 80 -46.94 19.16 16.72
C THR A 80 -47.76 18.76 17.97
N LYS A 81 -47.15 18.01 18.89
CA LYS A 81 -47.76 17.68 20.20
C LYS A 81 -48.04 18.95 21.01
N GLN A 82 -47.07 19.88 21.04
CA GLN A 82 -47.29 21.18 21.74
C GLN A 82 -48.40 22.00 21.08
N CYS A 83 -48.49 21.98 19.73
CA CYS A 83 -49.62 22.62 19.06
C CYS A 83 -50.96 21.96 19.31
N GLU A 84 -51.00 20.62 19.40
CA GLU A 84 -52.24 19.86 19.75
C GLU A 84 -52.62 20.07 21.20
N VAL A 85 -51.65 20.04 22.12
CA VAL A 85 -51.89 20.33 23.55
C VAL A 85 -52.36 21.76 23.73
N LEU A 86 -51.67 22.76 23.12
CA LEU A 86 -52.07 24.15 23.16
C LEU A 86 -53.47 24.40 22.59
N LYS A 87 -53.84 23.68 21.51
CA LYS A 87 -55.20 23.74 20.95
C LYS A 87 -56.25 23.15 21.91
N ALA A 88 -55.88 22.01 22.55
CA ALA A 88 -56.75 21.44 23.54
C ALA A 88 -56.92 22.32 24.79
N GLU A 89 -55.80 22.93 25.22
CA GLU A 89 -55.81 23.88 26.35
C GLU A 89 -56.57 25.18 26.02
N ILE A 90 -56.46 25.73 24.82
CA ILE A 90 -57.26 26.87 24.34
C ILE A 90 -58.74 26.49 24.37
N GLY A 91 -59.08 25.25 24.00
CA GLY A 91 -60.44 24.78 24.08
C GLY A 91 -60.97 24.55 25.54
N GLN A 92 -60.04 24.36 26.49
CA GLN A 92 -60.36 24.21 27.89
C GLN A 92 -60.45 25.55 28.65
N VAL A 93 -59.69 26.55 28.21
CA VAL A 93 -59.67 27.91 28.81
C VAL A 93 -61.01 28.64 28.63
N ASP A 94 -61.82 28.23 27.67
CA ASP A 94 -63.17 28.79 27.47
C ASP A 94 -64.23 28.29 28.45
N SER A 95 -63.86 27.39 29.28
CA SER A 95 -64.79 26.99 30.36
C SER A 95 -64.39 27.70 31.65
N GLU A 96 -65.24 28.70 32.03
CA GLU A 96 -65.04 29.58 33.21
C GLU A 96 -64.79 28.86 34.56
N LEU A 97 -64.82 27.56 34.58
CA LEU A 97 -64.88 26.80 35.86
C LEU A 97 -63.46 26.49 36.43
N GLN A 98 -62.41 26.63 35.77
CA GLN A 98 -61.16 26.10 36.33
C GLN A 98 -59.87 26.74 35.74
N ALA A 99 -59.82 28.05 35.58
CA ALA A 99 -58.59 28.75 35.20
C ALA A 99 -57.36 28.31 36.00
N ALA A 100 -57.52 28.10 37.32
CA ALA A 100 -56.46 27.64 38.22
C ALA A 100 -56.10 26.14 38.03
N ARG A 101 -57.02 25.30 37.59
CA ARG A 101 -56.73 23.89 37.27
C ARG A 101 -56.14 23.77 35.90
N GLY A 102 -56.59 24.55 34.90
CA GLY A 102 -55.99 24.64 33.60
C GLY A 102 -54.55 25.11 33.66
N GLU A 103 -54.27 26.16 34.46
CA GLU A 103 -52.88 26.60 34.69
C GLU A 103 -52.02 25.54 35.41
N PHE A 104 -52.61 24.86 36.43
CA PHE A 104 -51.89 23.78 37.13
C PHE A 104 -51.61 22.56 36.24
N ASP A 105 -52.63 22.19 35.45
CA ASP A 105 -52.45 21.06 34.48
C ASP A 105 -51.49 21.43 33.37
N THR A 106 -51.54 22.71 32.91
CA THR A 106 -50.55 23.23 31.94
C THR A 106 -49.13 23.26 32.50
N LEU A 107 -49.00 23.72 33.76
CA LEU A 107 -47.69 23.70 34.47
C LEU A 107 -47.22 22.28 34.76
N GLY A 108 -48.10 21.37 35.12
CA GLY A 108 -47.81 19.95 35.32
C GLY A 108 -47.35 19.26 34.01
N GLN A 109 -48.04 19.57 32.90
CA GLN A 109 -47.65 19.05 31.58
C GLN A 109 -46.34 19.65 31.09
N GLN A 110 -46.11 20.97 31.29
CA GLN A 110 -44.85 21.61 31.01
C GLN A 110 -43.73 21.07 31.88
N PHE A 111 -43.97 20.83 33.16
CA PHE A 111 -42.99 20.21 34.05
C PHE A 111 -42.67 18.77 33.60
N ASN A 112 -43.68 18.01 33.19
CA ASN A 112 -43.47 16.66 32.66
C ASN A 112 -42.74 16.69 31.30
N ALA A 113 -43.09 17.61 30.41
CA ALA A 113 -42.39 17.78 29.14
C ALA A 113 -40.94 18.22 29.33
N ILE A 114 -40.70 19.20 30.21
CA ILE A 114 -39.34 19.64 30.58
C ILE A 114 -38.59 18.51 31.31
N SER A 115 -39.27 17.76 32.19
CA SER A 115 -38.65 16.59 32.85
C SER A 115 -38.32 15.48 31.85
N ALA A 116 -39.19 15.24 30.86
CA ALA A 116 -38.92 14.29 29.77
C ALA A 116 -37.82 14.75 28.86
N GLN A 117 -37.79 16.05 28.49
CA GLN A 117 -36.68 16.65 27.73
C GLN A 117 -35.36 16.59 28.49
N ARG A 118 -35.39 16.95 29.79
CA ARG A 118 -34.24 16.82 30.68
C ARG A 118 -33.77 15.36 30.78
N GLN A 119 -34.71 14.44 30.92
CA GLN A 119 -34.36 13.01 30.97
C GLN A 119 -33.75 12.53 29.64
N ALA A 120 -34.31 12.93 28.51
CA ALA A 120 -33.77 12.60 27.19
C ALA A 120 -32.35 13.21 26.93
N LEU A 121 -32.15 14.46 27.40
CA LEU A 121 -30.81 15.10 27.35
C LEU A 121 -29.80 14.40 28.28
N VAL A 122 -30.20 14.03 29.47
CA VAL A 122 -29.38 13.28 30.42
C VAL A 122 -29.03 11.90 29.87
N ASP A 123 -30.00 11.21 29.26
CA ASP A 123 -29.78 9.88 28.71
C ASP A 123 -28.94 9.98 27.41
N GLY A 124 -29.17 10.97 26.57
CA GLY A 124 -28.31 11.28 25.42
C GLY A 124 -26.90 11.67 25.84
N GLY A 125 -26.73 12.40 26.94
CA GLY A 125 -25.43 12.69 27.53
C GLY A 125 -24.71 11.46 28.08
N LYS A 126 -25.43 10.53 28.69
CA LYS A 126 -24.85 9.25 29.12
C LYS A 126 -24.40 8.40 27.95
N GLU A 127 -25.20 8.36 26.90
CA GLU A 127 -24.88 7.64 25.68
C GLU A 127 -23.66 8.24 25.00
N ALA A 128 -23.59 9.57 24.87
CA ALA A 128 -22.42 10.29 24.37
C ALA A 128 -21.18 10.04 25.23
N ALA A 129 -21.33 9.97 26.57
CA ALA A 129 -20.20 9.67 27.45
C ALA A 129 -19.69 8.23 27.30
N LEU A 130 -20.59 7.26 27.05
CA LEU A 130 -20.22 5.88 26.76
C LEU A 130 -19.48 5.79 25.42
N GLN A 131 -20.01 6.42 24.38
CA GLN A 131 -19.37 6.47 23.06
C GLN A 131 -18.00 7.16 23.14
N ALA A 132 -17.90 8.29 23.81
CA ALA A 132 -16.62 8.98 24.03
C ALA A 132 -15.59 8.10 24.74
N ARG A 133 -16.03 7.28 25.69
CA ARG A 133 -15.15 6.34 26.37
C ARG A 133 -14.62 5.24 25.44
N GLU A 134 -15.45 4.76 24.55
CA GLU A 134 -15.07 3.73 23.56
C GLU A 134 -14.13 4.34 22.51
N GLU A 135 -14.47 5.51 21.99
CA GLU A 135 -13.65 6.22 21.01
C GLU A 135 -12.28 6.62 21.60
N ARG A 136 -12.21 7.02 22.88
CA ARG A 136 -10.93 7.26 23.56
C ARG A 136 -10.04 6.02 23.63
N LYS A 137 -10.62 4.85 23.86
CA LYS A 137 -9.87 3.59 23.84
C LYS A 137 -9.33 3.28 22.44
N GLU A 138 -10.16 3.50 21.43
CA GLU A 138 -9.77 3.30 20.05
C GLU A 138 -8.68 4.28 19.62
N LEU A 139 -8.83 5.56 20.00
CA LEU A 139 -7.82 6.59 19.78
C LEU A 139 -6.48 6.22 20.44
N GLN A 140 -6.52 5.67 21.65
CA GLN A 140 -5.30 5.22 22.33
C GLN A 140 -4.62 4.06 21.61
N LYS A 141 -5.40 3.11 21.05
CA LYS A 141 -4.84 2.02 20.22
C LYS A 141 -4.21 2.57 18.95
N LEU A 142 -4.90 3.45 18.24
CA LEU A 142 -4.40 4.06 17.02
C LEU A 142 -3.12 4.89 17.27
N ARG A 143 -3.06 5.65 18.36
CA ARG A 143 -1.83 6.36 18.76
C ARG A 143 -0.66 5.41 19.06
N THR A 144 -0.95 4.26 19.66
CA THR A 144 0.08 3.24 19.92
C THR A 144 0.56 2.62 18.59
N GLN A 145 -0.35 2.38 17.65
CA GLN A 145 0.01 1.91 16.31
C GLN A 145 0.81 2.97 15.55
N GLU A 146 0.39 4.22 15.59
CA GLU A 146 1.11 5.36 15.01
C GLU A 146 2.56 5.42 15.50
N GLN A 147 2.77 5.37 16.82
CA GLN A 147 4.12 5.38 17.40
C GLN A 147 4.96 4.18 16.95
N ARG A 148 4.34 3.00 16.88
CA ARG A 148 5.01 1.79 16.39
C ARG A 148 5.43 1.92 14.94
N VAL A 149 4.53 2.41 14.09
CA VAL A 149 4.79 2.62 12.65
C VAL A 149 5.85 3.70 12.46
N LYS A 150 5.73 4.85 13.15
CA LYS A 150 6.73 5.92 13.14
C LYS A 150 8.11 5.41 13.55
N GLY A 151 8.20 4.71 14.68
CA GLY A 151 9.47 4.15 15.14
C GLY A 151 10.06 3.13 14.16
N ARG A 152 9.21 2.40 13.43
CA ARG A 152 9.70 1.48 12.39
C ARG A 152 10.22 2.23 11.16
N ILE A 153 9.52 3.28 10.73
CA ILE A 153 9.95 4.16 9.63
C ILE A 153 11.29 4.83 9.99
N GLU A 154 11.39 5.40 11.19
CA GLU A 154 12.65 6.01 11.68
C GLU A 154 13.82 5.03 11.69
N LEU A 155 13.57 3.79 12.12
CA LEU A 155 14.58 2.75 12.10
C LEU A 155 15.02 2.39 10.67
N LEU A 156 14.06 2.29 9.75
CA LEU A 156 14.37 2.04 8.34
C LEU A 156 15.13 3.20 7.71
N ALA A 157 14.76 4.44 8.01
CA ALA A 157 15.46 5.66 7.57
C ALA A 157 16.91 5.72 8.12
N GLN A 158 17.12 5.39 9.39
CA GLN A 158 18.47 5.29 9.97
C GLN A 158 19.30 4.21 9.26
N TRP A 159 18.70 3.06 8.94
CA TRP A 159 19.40 2.02 8.21
C TRP A 159 19.74 2.43 6.77
N GLU A 160 18.87 3.21 6.13
CA GLU A 160 19.13 3.79 4.81
C GLU A 160 20.26 4.81 4.86
N GLU A 161 20.24 5.73 5.83
CA GLU A 161 21.31 6.74 6.03
C GLU A 161 22.66 6.09 6.32
N GLN A 162 22.68 5.02 7.11
CA GLN A 162 23.89 4.26 7.43
C GLN A 162 24.26 3.24 6.35
N HIS A 163 23.50 3.20 5.25
CA HIS A 163 23.65 2.22 4.17
C HIS A 163 23.68 0.76 4.69
N GLU A 164 22.91 0.49 5.76
CA GLU A 164 22.83 -0.85 6.33
C GLU A 164 22.25 -1.85 5.30
N GLY A 165 22.85 -3.05 5.22
CA GLY A 165 22.52 -4.07 4.23
C GLY A 165 23.46 -4.12 3.03
N TYR A 166 24.20 -3.05 2.78
CA TYR A 166 25.28 -3.09 1.80
C TYR A 166 26.56 -3.69 2.39
N LEU A 167 27.40 -4.22 1.51
CA LEU A 167 28.73 -4.69 1.89
C LEU A 167 29.60 -3.53 2.37
N GLU A 168 30.54 -3.83 3.25
CA GLU A 168 31.43 -2.84 3.90
C GLU A 168 32.10 -1.91 2.86
N GLY A 169 32.62 -2.48 1.76
CA GLY A 169 33.23 -1.67 0.70
C GLY A 169 32.26 -0.66 0.09
N THR A 170 31.01 -1.06 -0.14
CA THR A 170 29.97 -0.17 -0.68
C THR A 170 29.62 0.92 0.33
N LYS A 171 29.45 0.59 1.61
CA LYS A 171 29.24 1.56 2.69
C LYS A 171 30.38 2.59 2.75
N ASN A 172 31.60 2.12 2.69
CA ASN A 172 32.80 2.97 2.75
C ASN A 172 32.86 3.94 1.57
N ILE A 173 32.44 3.52 0.38
CA ILE A 173 32.35 4.42 -0.79
C ILE A 173 31.20 5.42 -0.62
N LEU A 174 30.04 4.99 -0.20
CA LEU A 174 28.86 5.87 -0.06
C LEU A 174 29.05 6.92 1.03
N ASN A 175 29.77 6.59 2.11
CA ASN A 175 30.12 7.49 3.20
C ASN A 175 31.44 8.22 3.02
N GLY A 176 32.20 7.91 1.95
CA GLY A 176 33.52 8.46 1.70
C GLY A 176 33.49 9.97 1.47
N LYS A 177 34.58 10.63 1.87
CA LYS A 177 34.77 12.08 1.66
C LYS A 177 35.92 12.30 0.67
N GLY A 178 35.65 13.00 -0.43
CA GLY A 178 36.63 13.30 -1.46
C GLY A 178 35.98 13.95 -2.68
N SER A 179 36.76 14.55 -3.55
CA SER A 179 36.27 15.19 -4.79
C SER A 179 35.52 14.22 -5.73
N TRP A 180 35.88 12.95 -5.66
CA TRP A 180 35.24 11.89 -6.41
C TRP A 180 33.81 11.56 -5.93
N ARG A 181 33.46 11.93 -4.67
CA ARG A 181 32.17 11.59 -4.07
C ARG A 181 30.99 12.18 -4.85
N GLU A 182 31.12 13.38 -5.37
CA GLU A 182 30.09 14.04 -6.17
C GLU A 182 29.80 13.31 -7.48
N GLN A 183 30.75 12.50 -7.95
CA GLN A 183 30.62 11.67 -9.15
C GLN A 183 30.12 10.24 -8.83
N ILE A 184 29.89 9.90 -7.58
CA ILE A 184 29.22 8.67 -7.17
C ILE A 184 27.70 8.90 -7.21
N THR A 185 27.03 8.18 -8.07
CA THR A 185 25.57 8.29 -8.18
C THR A 185 24.85 7.56 -7.07
N GLY A 186 25.35 6.38 -6.68
CA GLY A 186 24.75 5.55 -5.62
C GLY A 186 25.05 4.08 -5.83
N ALA A 187 24.55 3.24 -4.91
CA ALA A 187 24.55 1.80 -5.12
C ALA A 187 23.44 1.39 -6.10
N VAL A 188 23.64 0.31 -6.84
CA VAL A 188 22.63 -0.21 -7.77
C VAL A 188 21.27 -0.37 -7.11
N GLY A 189 21.22 -0.91 -5.87
CA GLY A 189 19.98 -1.08 -5.11
C GLY A 189 19.22 0.22 -4.79
N ASP A 190 19.87 1.40 -4.93
CA ASP A 190 19.25 2.70 -4.65
C ASP A 190 18.67 3.37 -5.90
N LEU A 191 18.99 2.86 -7.10
CA LEU A 191 18.73 3.54 -8.35
C LEU A 191 17.52 3.04 -9.11
N PHE A 192 16.73 2.13 -8.52
CA PHE A 192 15.50 1.63 -9.10
C PHE A 192 14.46 1.29 -8.02
N THR A 193 13.24 1.12 -8.45
CA THR A 193 12.12 0.59 -7.67
C THR A 193 11.56 -0.64 -8.36
N VAL A 194 10.94 -1.52 -7.61
CA VAL A 194 10.37 -2.77 -8.10
C VAL A 194 8.99 -3.00 -7.44
N GLU A 195 8.07 -3.63 -8.13
CA GLU A 195 6.79 -4.05 -7.54
C GLU A 195 6.99 -5.30 -6.69
N ASP A 196 6.28 -5.41 -5.54
CA ASP A 196 6.36 -6.53 -4.58
C ASP A 196 6.42 -7.91 -5.24
N LYS A 197 5.58 -8.12 -6.27
CA LYS A 197 5.51 -9.40 -6.99
C LYS A 197 6.81 -9.80 -7.69
N TYR A 198 7.69 -8.84 -7.98
CA TYR A 198 8.95 -9.07 -8.69
C TYR A 198 10.18 -8.98 -7.78
N THR A 199 10.03 -8.51 -6.55
CA THR A 199 11.16 -8.24 -5.64
C THR A 199 12.08 -9.43 -5.49
N THR A 200 11.55 -10.61 -5.18
CA THR A 200 12.34 -11.83 -5.01
C THR A 200 13.10 -12.21 -6.30
N ALA A 201 12.44 -12.09 -7.45
CA ALA A 201 13.07 -12.39 -8.74
C ALA A 201 14.21 -11.42 -9.05
N ILE A 202 13.99 -10.11 -8.83
CA ILE A 202 15.00 -9.08 -9.12
C ILE A 202 16.16 -9.16 -8.13
N GLU A 203 15.90 -9.41 -6.85
CA GLU A 203 16.96 -9.67 -5.86
C GLU A 203 17.84 -10.84 -6.26
N THR A 204 17.22 -11.95 -6.68
CA THR A 204 17.93 -13.14 -7.15
C THR A 204 18.70 -12.84 -8.43
N ALA A 205 18.09 -12.13 -9.38
CA ALA A 205 18.73 -11.78 -10.65
C ALA A 205 19.94 -10.86 -10.46
N LEU A 206 19.85 -9.89 -9.58
CA LEU A 206 20.95 -8.99 -9.23
C LEU A 206 22.01 -9.68 -8.36
N GLY A 207 21.56 -10.47 -7.39
CA GLY A 207 22.46 -11.09 -6.42
C GLY A 207 23.40 -10.08 -5.79
N GLY A 208 24.70 -10.34 -5.84
CA GLY A 208 25.72 -9.43 -5.32
C GLY A 208 25.79 -8.06 -6.03
N SER A 209 25.23 -7.94 -7.21
CA SER A 209 25.27 -6.71 -8.00
C SER A 209 24.45 -5.55 -7.39
N VAL A 210 23.56 -5.84 -6.46
CA VAL A 210 22.89 -4.82 -5.62
C VAL A 210 23.92 -3.90 -4.95
N ASN A 211 25.09 -4.45 -4.58
CA ASN A 211 26.17 -3.73 -3.92
C ASN A 211 27.12 -2.98 -4.89
N HIS A 212 26.92 -3.09 -6.19
CA HIS A 212 27.75 -2.37 -7.15
C HIS A 212 27.47 -0.87 -7.07
N VAL A 213 28.48 -0.07 -7.26
CA VAL A 213 28.38 1.40 -7.18
C VAL A 213 28.42 2.00 -8.57
N VAL A 214 27.42 2.80 -8.90
CA VAL A 214 27.34 3.54 -10.17
C VAL A 214 28.07 4.85 -10.02
N THR A 215 28.94 5.13 -11.00
CA THR A 215 29.73 6.37 -11.09
C THR A 215 29.48 7.05 -12.43
N THR A 216 29.63 8.36 -12.47
CA THR A 216 29.48 9.10 -13.74
C THR A 216 30.58 8.77 -14.73
N THR A 217 31.83 8.58 -14.24
CA THR A 217 33.02 8.34 -15.07
C THR A 217 33.86 7.18 -14.53
N ALA A 218 34.62 6.56 -15.44
CA ALA A 218 35.63 5.58 -15.09
C ALA A 218 36.77 6.15 -14.23
N ARG A 219 37.04 7.44 -14.34
CA ARG A 219 38.04 8.13 -13.51
C ARG A 219 37.58 8.19 -12.06
N ALA A 220 36.33 8.56 -11.80
CA ALA A 220 35.77 8.55 -10.46
C ALA A 220 35.78 7.14 -9.84
N ALA A 221 35.49 6.12 -10.63
CA ALA A 221 35.62 4.73 -10.19
C ALA A 221 37.04 4.38 -9.76
N ALA A 222 38.05 4.79 -10.53
CA ALA A 222 39.46 4.57 -10.21
C ALA A 222 39.88 5.30 -8.92
N GLU A 223 39.42 6.52 -8.72
CA GLU A 223 39.64 7.27 -7.46
C GLU A 223 38.98 6.59 -6.26
N GLY A 224 37.75 6.09 -6.42
CA GLY A 224 37.05 5.29 -5.41
C GLY A 224 37.80 3.99 -5.05
N VAL A 225 38.35 3.29 -6.05
CA VAL A 225 39.21 2.11 -5.81
C VAL A 225 40.47 2.47 -5.01
N ASN A 226 41.11 3.59 -5.35
CA ASN A 226 42.30 4.06 -4.62
C ASN A 226 41.96 4.45 -3.19
N TYR A 227 40.82 5.10 -2.96
CA TYR A 227 40.31 5.38 -1.64
C TYR A 227 40.10 4.11 -0.83
N LEU A 228 39.39 3.09 -1.35
CA LEU A 228 39.22 1.81 -0.66
C LEU A 228 40.54 1.12 -0.33
N LYS A 229 41.53 1.21 -1.21
CA LYS A 229 42.87 0.66 -0.94
C LYS A 229 43.55 1.40 0.21
N SER A 230 43.42 2.73 0.28
CA SER A 230 44.07 3.55 1.31
C SER A 230 43.53 3.27 2.71
N ILE A 231 42.23 2.96 2.82
CA ILE A 231 41.56 2.68 4.10
C ILE A 231 41.41 1.19 4.41
N GLN A 232 41.89 0.30 3.53
CA GLN A 232 41.63 -1.15 3.58
C GLN A 232 40.13 -1.48 3.68
N GLY A 233 39.27 -0.68 3.03
CA GLY A 233 37.82 -0.63 3.17
C GLY A 233 37.04 -1.67 2.37
N GLY A 234 37.66 -2.79 1.99
CA GLY A 234 37.00 -3.87 1.24
C GLY A 234 37.06 -3.70 -0.27
N ARG A 235 36.23 -4.46 -0.97
CA ARG A 235 36.17 -4.47 -2.46
C ARG A 235 34.79 -4.10 -2.95
N VAL A 236 34.72 -3.31 -4.01
CA VAL A 236 33.49 -2.87 -4.67
C VAL A 236 33.67 -3.02 -6.19
N THR A 237 32.61 -3.39 -6.86
CA THR A 237 32.50 -3.30 -8.31
C THR A 237 31.89 -1.95 -8.67
N PHE A 238 32.59 -1.17 -9.44
CA PHE A 238 32.09 0.10 -9.97
C PHE A 238 31.50 -0.09 -11.38
N LEU A 239 30.46 0.64 -11.67
CA LEU A 239 29.77 0.69 -12.96
C LEU A 239 29.82 2.12 -13.50
N PRO A 240 30.89 2.50 -14.21
CA PRO A 240 30.99 3.84 -14.80
C PRO A 240 29.98 4.00 -15.95
N MET A 241 29.19 5.05 -15.90
CA MET A 241 28.15 5.33 -16.90
C MET A 241 28.72 5.64 -18.29
N ASP A 242 29.94 6.17 -18.35
CA ASP A 242 30.65 6.42 -19.59
C ASP A 242 31.20 5.16 -20.29
N SER A 243 31.38 4.10 -19.54
CA SER A 243 32.10 2.89 -19.99
C SER A 243 31.20 1.67 -20.12
N VAL A 244 30.24 1.51 -19.21
CA VAL A 244 29.33 0.36 -19.20
C VAL A 244 28.32 0.52 -20.33
N LYS A 245 28.21 -0.49 -21.20
CA LYS A 245 27.29 -0.50 -22.34
C LYS A 245 26.40 -1.72 -22.27
N GLY A 246 25.21 -1.54 -21.75
CA GLY A 246 24.13 -2.51 -21.86
C GLY A 246 23.39 -2.34 -23.17
N LYS A 247 22.99 -3.45 -23.77
CA LYS A 247 22.15 -3.46 -24.97
C LYS A 247 20.88 -4.23 -24.67
N PRO A 248 19.74 -3.83 -25.25
CA PRO A 248 18.53 -4.64 -25.19
C PRO A 248 18.82 -6.07 -25.66
N TYR A 249 18.25 -7.02 -24.96
CA TYR A 249 18.41 -8.43 -25.29
C TYR A 249 17.25 -8.85 -26.16
N ASP A 250 17.55 -9.11 -27.43
CA ASP A 250 16.57 -9.68 -28.35
C ASP A 250 16.82 -11.18 -28.48
N THR A 251 15.86 -11.96 -28.06
CA THR A 251 15.87 -13.41 -28.16
C THR A 251 14.50 -13.92 -28.51
N PRO A 252 14.37 -14.98 -29.32
CA PRO A 252 13.09 -15.62 -29.60
C PRO A 252 12.36 -16.07 -28.31
N ALA A 253 13.11 -16.35 -27.24
CA ALA A 253 12.57 -16.73 -25.95
C ALA A 253 11.66 -15.66 -25.32
N LEU A 254 11.85 -14.39 -25.62
CA LEU A 254 10.99 -13.29 -25.15
C LEU A 254 9.54 -13.38 -25.71
N ARG A 255 9.34 -14.10 -26.78
CA ARG A 255 8.03 -14.26 -27.42
C ARG A 255 7.24 -15.45 -26.88
N GLU A 256 7.84 -16.20 -25.97
CA GLU A 256 7.16 -17.33 -25.34
C GLU A 256 6.12 -16.83 -24.32
N SER A 257 4.95 -17.44 -24.31
CA SER A 257 3.81 -17.04 -23.47
C SER A 257 4.07 -17.13 -21.97
N CYS A 258 5.07 -17.96 -21.58
CA CYS A 258 5.48 -18.13 -20.19
C CYS A 258 6.50 -17.09 -19.71
N VAL A 259 7.04 -16.26 -20.62
CA VAL A 259 8.01 -15.22 -20.27
C VAL A 259 7.26 -13.92 -19.96
N ILE A 260 7.42 -13.44 -18.75
CA ILE A 260 6.84 -12.15 -18.32
C ILE A 260 7.56 -10.98 -19.01
N GLY A 261 8.88 -11.10 -19.17
CA GLY A 261 9.74 -10.12 -19.79
C GLY A 261 11.20 -10.33 -19.40
N THR A 262 12.03 -9.37 -19.70
CA THR A 262 13.37 -9.31 -19.11
C THR A 262 13.28 -8.76 -17.68
N ALA A 263 14.25 -9.04 -16.85
CA ALA A 263 14.31 -8.50 -15.50
C ALA A 263 14.40 -6.96 -15.48
N VAL A 264 14.82 -6.32 -16.56
CA VAL A 264 14.78 -4.85 -16.71
C VAL A 264 13.34 -4.35 -16.83
N ASP A 265 12.46 -5.11 -17.49
CA ASP A 265 11.07 -4.72 -17.72
C ASP A 265 10.24 -4.78 -16.42
N CYS A 266 10.76 -5.45 -15.39
CA CYS A 266 10.12 -5.62 -14.08
C CYS A 266 10.54 -4.56 -13.05
N ILE A 267 11.35 -3.57 -13.45
CA ILE A 267 11.82 -2.49 -12.57
C ILE A 267 11.53 -1.12 -13.17
N SER A 268 11.40 -0.12 -12.31
CA SER A 268 11.27 1.29 -12.70
C SER A 268 12.51 2.07 -12.27
N PHE A 269 13.09 2.82 -13.18
CA PHE A 269 14.31 3.58 -12.95
C PHE A 269 14.37 4.82 -13.85
N ASP A 270 15.23 5.78 -13.51
CA ASP A 270 15.51 6.94 -14.36
C ASP A 270 16.23 6.50 -15.64
N ASN A 271 15.75 6.94 -16.79
CA ASN A 271 16.25 6.54 -18.11
C ASN A 271 17.76 6.73 -18.31
N LYS A 272 18.37 7.65 -17.56
CA LYS A 272 19.84 7.83 -17.58
C LYS A 272 20.62 6.58 -17.14
N TYR A 273 20.00 5.66 -16.41
CA TYR A 273 20.59 4.40 -15.96
C TYR A 273 20.23 3.20 -16.84
N ALA A 274 19.50 3.41 -17.93
CA ALA A 274 19.02 2.32 -18.77
C ALA A 274 20.13 1.36 -19.22
N HIS A 275 21.29 1.89 -19.63
CA HIS A 275 22.43 1.08 -20.07
C HIS A 275 23.06 0.26 -18.92
N ILE A 276 22.99 0.75 -17.66
CA ILE A 276 23.47 0.01 -16.48
C ILE A 276 22.52 -1.15 -16.20
N PHE A 277 21.22 -0.91 -16.16
CA PHE A 277 20.26 -1.96 -15.88
C PHE A 277 20.14 -2.96 -17.03
N GLN A 278 20.26 -2.52 -18.26
CA GLN A 278 20.39 -3.42 -19.41
C GLN A 278 21.62 -4.31 -19.31
N TYR A 279 22.75 -3.78 -18.84
CA TYR A 279 23.96 -4.57 -18.61
C TYR A 279 23.76 -5.62 -17.52
N LEU A 280 23.13 -5.26 -16.39
CA LEU A 280 22.96 -6.13 -15.24
C LEU A 280 21.83 -7.16 -15.41
N LEU A 281 20.69 -6.73 -15.93
CA LEU A 281 19.43 -7.47 -15.90
C LEU A 281 18.88 -7.79 -17.31
N GLY A 282 19.36 -7.11 -18.34
CA GLY A 282 18.80 -7.20 -19.69
C GLY A 282 18.83 -8.61 -20.28
N ARG A 283 19.72 -9.48 -19.83
CA ARG A 283 19.84 -10.86 -20.29
C ARG A 283 19.15 -11.90 -19.41
N THR A 284 18.46 -11.47 -18.38
CA THR A 284 17.75 -12.35 -17.45
C THR A 284 16.27 -12.32 -17.78
N LEU A 285 15.69 -13.47 -18.11
CA LEU A 285 14.27 -13.62 -18.35
C LEU A 285 13.55 -13.89 -17.03
N VAL A 286 12.37 -13.35 -16.88
CA VAL A 286 11.50 -13.59 -15.71
C VAL A 286 10.34 -14.48 -16.14
N VAL A 287 10.10 -15.54 -15.37
CA VAL A 287 8.98 -16.46 -15.57
C VAL A 287 8.24 -16.69 -14.26
N SER A 288 7.01 -17.20 -14.34
CA SER A 288 6.17 -17.36 -13.15
C SER A 288 6.60 -18.57 -12.30
N SER A 289 7.03 -19.66 -12.94
CA SER A 289 7.26 -20.93 -12.25
C SER A 289 8.55 -21.63 -12.68
N MET A 290 8.97 -22.58 -11.83
CA MET A 290 10.12 -23.44 -12.11
C MET A 290 9.88 -24.34 -13.33
N ASP A 291 8.67 -24.87 -13.51
CA ASP A 291 8.35 -25.77 -14.62
C ASP A 291 8.46 -25.06 -15.97
N GLU A 292 8.00 -23.81 -16.03
CA GLU A 292 8.17 -22.95 -17.20
C GLU A 292 9.64 -22.68 -17.51
N ALA A 293 10.43 -22.39 -16.46
CA ALA A 293 11.86 -22.18 -16.60
C ALA A 293 12.58 -23.44 -17.15
N ILE A 294 12.24 -24.63 -16.65
CA ILE A 294 12.78 -25.92 -17.12
C ILE A 294 12.41 -26.15 -18.58
N GLY A 295 11.15 -25.89 -18.95
CA GLY A 295 10.66 -26.01 -20.32
C GLY A 295 11.45 -25.12 -21.29
N LEU A 296 11.64 -23.84 -20.91
CA LEU A 296 12.42 -22.88 -21.69
C LEU A 296 13.89 -23.30 -21.81
N GLN A 297 14.52 -23.72 -20.71
CA GLN A 297 15.90 -24.17 -20.73
C GLN A 297 16.13 -25.35 -21.68
N LYS A 298 15.22 -26.34 -21.69
CA LYS A 298 15.26 -27.44 -22.64
C LYS A 298 15.10 -26.98 -24.06
N LYS A 299 14.13 -26.09 -24.33
CA LYS A 299 13.82 -25.56 -25.66
C LYS A 299 14.99 -24.76 -26.26
N TYR A 300 15.72 -24.02 -25.42
CA TYR A 300 16.81 -23.13 -25.83
C TYR A 300 18.19 -23.66 -25.46
N ASN A 301 18.36 -24.99 -25.39
CA ASN A 301 19.64 -25.66 -25.17
C ASN A 301 20.42 -25.14 -23.96
N GLN A 302 19.74 -24.79 -22.87
CA GLN A 302 20.33 -24.31 -21.62
C GLN A 302 21.19 -23.04 -21.77
N GLN A 303 20.88 -22.20 -22.74
CA GLN A 303 21.63 -20.96 -23.00
C GLN A 303 21.02 -19.72 -22.30
N LEU A 304 19.84 -19.87 -21.72
CA LEU A 304 19.11 -18.76 -21.12
C LEU A 304 19.52 -18.55 -19.65
N ARG A 305 19.54 -17.31 -19.25
CA ARG A 305 19.51 -16.93 -17.85
C ARG A 305 18.08 -16.61 -17.48
N ILE A 306 17.50 -17.38 -16.56
CA ILE A 306 16.10 -17.27 -16.19
C ILE A 306 16.00 -17.14 -14.68
N VAL A 307 15.07 -16.33 -14.21
CA VAL A 307 14.69 -16.26 -12.80
C VAL A 307 13.18 -16.41 -12.68
N THR A 308 12.73 -17.16 -11.68
CA THR A 308 11.30 -17.29 -11.36
C THR A 308 10.86 -16.23 -10.37
N LEU A 309 9.56 -15.99 -10.27
CA LEU A 309 9.00 -15.07 -9.25
C LEU A 309 9.29 -15.54 -7.82
N THR A 310 9.51 -16.84 -7.62
CA THR A 310 9.83 -17.45 -6.32
C THR A 310 11.32 -17.44 -5.99
N GLY A 311 12.16 -17.02 -6.95
CA GLY A 311 13.59 -16.79 -6.73
C GLY A 311 14.50 -17.97 -7.11
N GLU A 312 14.04 -18.92 -7.90
CA GLU A 312 14.91 -19.90 -8.51
C GLU A 312 15.62 -19.30 -9.73
N GLN A 313 16.89 -19.53 -9.84
CA GLN A 313 17.72 -18.99 -10.92
C GLN A 313 18.37 -20.09 -11.74
N PHE A 314 18.17 -20.04 -13.04
CA PHE A 314 18.84 -20.87 -14.02
C PHE A 314 19.92 -20.05 -14.72
N GLN A 315 21.12 -20.58 -14.76
CA GLN A 315 22.25 -19.98 -15.47
C GLN A 315 22.47 -20.68 -16.83
N PRO A 316 23.06 -19.99 -17.78
CA PRO A 316 23.57 -20.64 -18.98
C PRO A 316 24.50 -21.80 -18.62
N GLY A 317 24.33 -22.94 -19.30
CA GLY A 317 25.02 -24.19 -18.98
C GLY A 317 24.24 -25.14 -18.04
N GLY A 318 23.00 -24.74 -17.62
CA GLY A 318 22.04 -25.61 -16.97
C GLY A 318 22.14 -25.69 -15.44
N SER A 319 23.02 -24.86 -14.81
CA SER A 319 23.04 -24.83 -13.34
C SER A 319 21.79 -24.15 -12.80
N LEU A 320 21.22 -24.75 -11.74
CA LEU A 320 20.06 -24.25 -11.03
C LEU A 320 20.46 -23.86 -9.60
N THR A 321 20.11 -22.65 -9.23
CA THR A 321 20.20 -22.17 -7.85
C THR A 321 18.80 -21.89 -7.36
N GLY A 322 18.43 -22.48 -6.22
CA GLY A 322 17.13 -22.34 -5.60
C GLY A 322 17.15 -22.86 -4.18
N GLY A 323 16.03 -22.74 -3.49
CA GLY A 323 15.87 -23.19 -2.11
C GLY A 323 15.37 -22.06 -1.19
N ALA A 324 14.86 -22.42 -0.02
CA ALA A 324 14.39 -21.45 0.95
C ALA A 324 15.57 -20.66 1.53
N THR A 325 15.70 -19.43 1.15
CA THR A 325 16.52 -18.49 1.89
C THR A 325 15.83 -18.23 3.23
N LYS A 326 16.44 -18.69 4.35
CA LYS A 326 16.05 -18.12 5.66
C LYS A 326 16.09 -16.60 5.45
N ARG A 327 14.99 -15.91 5.74
CA ARG A 327 14.91 -14.43 5.69
C ARG A 327 16.12 -13.87 6.44
N LYS A 328 17.24 -13.80 5.77
CA LYS A 328 18.37 -13.01 6.24
C LYS A 328 17.93 -11.57 6.09
N ARG A 329 18.00 -10.82 7.20
CA ARG A 329 17.83 -9.38 7.32
C ARG A 329 17.26 -8.75 6.06
N ALA A 330 16.06 -8.23 6.15
CA ALA A 330 15.34 -7.69 5.00
C ALA A 330 16.31 -7.01 4.02
N SER A 331 16.28 -7.42 2.76
CA SER A 331 17.19 -6.88 1.76
C SER A 331 17.00 -5.37 1.62
N VAL A 332 17.91 -4.67 1.00
CA VAL A 332 17.78 -3.22 0.77
C VAL A 332 16.48 -2.93 0.00
N LEU A 333 16.10 -3.79 -0.95
CA LEU A 333 14.88 -3.60 -1.76
C LEU A 333 13.61 -3.81 -0.93
N SER A 334 13.52 -4.92 -0.21
CA SER A 334 12.35 -5.21 0.64
C SER A 334 12.15 -4.20 1.77
N ARG A 335 13.21 -3.52 2.23
CA ARG A 335 13.10 -2.43 3.22
C ARG A 335 12.52 -1.16 2.63
N LYS A 336 12.88 -0.81 1.39
CA LYS A 336 12.30 0.35 0.70
C LYS A 336 10.80 0.17 0.50
N GLU A 337 10.40 -1.04 0.09
CA GLU A 337 8.98 -1.39 -0.02
C GLU A 337 8.27 -1.33 1.32
N GLU A 338 8.90 -1.91 2.38
CA GLU A 338 8.37 -1.83 3.75
C GLU A 338 8.21 -0.37 4.19
N ALA A 339 9.20 0.49 3.92
CA ALA A 339 9.14 1.91 4.27
C ALA A 339 7.98 2.62 3.57
N THR A 340 7.85 2.44 2.25
CA THR A 340 6.77 3.04 1.47
C THR A 340 5.39 2.55 1.93
N SER A 341 5.25 1.25 2.22
CA SER A 341 4.01 0.67 2.73
C SER A 341 3.65 1.23 4.11
N LEU A 342 4.65 1.36 5.00
CA LEU A 342 4.45 1.92 6.34
C LEU A 342 4.13 3.42 6.31
N GLU A 343 4.70 4.18 5.37
CA GLU A 343 4.33 5.58 5.17
C GLU A 343 2.88 5.74 4.74
N GLN A 344 2.40 4.86 3.85
CA GLN A 344 0.99 4.85 3.46
C GLN A 344 0.08 4.44 4.63
N GLU A 345 0.47 3.43 5.41
CA GLU A 345 -0.24 3.02 6.62
C GLU A 345 -0.29 4.17 7.64
N LEU A 346 0.82 4.89 7.82
CA LEU A 346 0.88 6.03 8.72
C LEU A 346 -0.10 7.13 8.36
N VAL A 347 -0.19 7.48 7.08
CA VAL A 347 -1.17 8.48 6.59
C VAL A 347 -2.60 8.07 6.93
N GLN A 348 -2.93 6.79 6.74
CA GLN A 348 -4.26 6.27 7.07
C GLN A 348 -4.55 6.34 8.57
N ILE A 349 -3.58 5.96 9.40
CA ILE A 349 -3.70 6.02 10.87
C ILE A 349 -3.87 7.47 11.33
N GLU A 350 -3.07 8.39 10.81
CA GLU A 350 -3.16 9.81 11.17
C GLU A 350 -4.51 10.42 10.79
N GLU A 351 -5.08 9.99 9.68
CA GLU A 351 -6.40 10.44 9.25
C GLU A 351 -7.52 9.88 10.15
N GLN A 352 -7.42 8.62 10.54
CA GLN A 352 -8.33 8.01 11.52
C GLN A 352 -8.23 8.69 12.88
N ILE A 353 -7.03 8.99 13.37
CA ILE A 353 -6.79 9.73 14.61
C ILE A 353 -7.45 11.12 14.55
N ARG A 354 -7.28 11.83 13.43
CA ARG A 354 -7.89 13.16 13.24
C ARG A 354 -9.41 13.10 13.29
N SER A 355 -9.98 12.13 12.60
CA SER A 355 -11.43 11.92 12.57
C SER A 355 -12.00 11.58 13.95
N LEU A 356 -11.35 10.61 14.65
CA LEU A 356 -11.78 10.23 15.99
C LEU A 356 -11.63 11.38 17.00
N THR A 357 -10.58 12.19 16.86
CA THR A 357 -10.37 13.36 17.72
C THR A 357 -11.49 14.38 17.54
N ALA A 358 -11.88 14.65 16.30
CA ALA A 358 -13.00 15.55 16.00
C ALA A 358 -14.34 15.00 16.50
N SER A 359 -14.56 13.69 16.38
CA SER A 359 -15.74 13.03 16.94
C SER A 359 -15.80 13.14 18.46
N LEU A 360 -14.66 12.88 19.13
CA LEU A 360 -14.54 13.02 20.59
C LEU A 360 -14.85 14.42 21.09
N GLU A 361 -14.30 15.46 20.41
CA GLU A 361 -14.61 16.83 20.77
C GLU A 361 -16.11 17.16 20.68
N ASN A 362 -16.77 16.57 19.69
CA ASN A 362 -18.24 16.75 19.55
C ASN A 362 -19.01 16.02 20.64
N LEU A 363 -18.59 14.80 20.96
CA LEU A 363 -19.20 14.02 22.04
C LEU A 363 -18.98 14.68 23.41
N GLU A 364 -17.80 15.23 23.67
CA GLU A 364 -17.46 15.95 24.89
C GLU A 364 -18.33 17.21 25.06
N LYS A 365 -18.56 17.96 23.99
CA LYS A 365 -19.48 19.12 23.99
C LYS A 365 -20.89 18.69 24.35
N ARG A 366 -21.37 17.57 23.77
CA ARG A 366 -22.70 17.05 24.08
C ARG A 366 -22.83 16.58 25.54
N VAL A 367 -21.77 16.01 26.11
CA VAL A 367 -21.72 15.63 27.53
C VAL A 367 -21.76 16.88 28.41
N GLU A 368 -20.96 17.91 28.05
CA GLU A 368 -20.92 19.16 28.79
C GLU A 368 -22.27 19.91 28.74
N GLU A 369 -22.94 19.90 27.58
CA GLU A 369 -24.30 20.44 27.43
C GLU A 369 -25.31 19.67 28.32
N ALA A 370 -25.23 18.34 28.28
CA ALA A 370 -26.08 17.51 29.12
C ALA A 370 -25.81 17.67 30.64
N GLU A 371 -24.56 17.97 31.03
CA GLU A 371 -24.23 18.26 32.44
C GLU A 371 -24.69 19.64 32.89
N LYS A 372 -24.69 20.64 31.98
CA LYS A 372 -25.20 22.00 32.29
C LYS A 372 -26.72 22.04 32.51
N GLU A 373 -27.44 21.13 31.85
CA GLU A 373 -28.90 21.01 32.00
C GLU A 373 -29.31 20.09 33.16
N ARG A 374 -28.36 19.50 33.89
CA ARG A 374 -28.62 18.60 35.03
C ARG A 374 -28.79 19.35 36.34
#